data_8b1ab0ec8d7c5f515db2dfa6bd32daa0
#
_entry.id   8b1ab0ec8d7c5f515db2dfa6bd32daa0
#
_cell.length_a   1.000
_cell.length_b   1.000
_cell.length_c   1.000
_cell.angle_alpha   90.00
_cell.angle_beta   90.00
_cell.angle_gamma   90.00
#
_symmetry.space_group_name_H-M   'P 1'
#
loop_
_entity.id
_entity.type
_entity.pdbx_description
1 polymer ?
#
loop_
_entity_poly.entity_id
_entity_poly.type
_entity_poly.pdbx_seq_one_letter_code
_entity_poly.pdbx_strand_id
1 'polypeptide(L)'
;MQGHERQQLGQPYPEGLRVESDAALGVGNNPISHSSHHGSDSLAVIEEVIHRAYLNKLVGEEGLRIVECIPEEEITDERLAELTGISLNTVRRTLYLLYEHRLAIYRRKRDPDSGWLTYLWQLCPENFDKALQSEAKRLLRKLEERLAYEKENIFYACTEGCARFIFDEASDANFVCPFCQGSLEYMENAKVVEAIERQIMDLKACV
;
A
#
# COMPACT_ATOMS: atom_id res chain seq x y z
N MET A 1 -31.55 -37.23 19.84
CA MET A 1 -31.82 -36.17 18.86
C MET A 1 -30.87 -35.05 19.15
N GLN A 2 -29.71 -35.04 18.49
CA GLN A 2 -28.68 -33.98 18.62
C GLN A 2 -28.68 -33.20 17.31
N GLY A 3 -29.14 -31.93 17.41
CA GLY A 3 -29.15 -31.01 16.29
C GLY A 3 -27.73 -30.50 16.00
N HIS A 4 -27.23 -30.80 14.83
CA HIS A 4 -25.99 -30.17 14.30
C HIS A 4 -26.34 -28.75 13.84
N GLU A 5 -25.87 -27.79 14.61
CA GLU A 5 -25.82 -26.39 14.26
C GLU A 5 -24.75 -26.23 13.16
N ARG A 6 -25.23 -26.03 11.92
CA ARG A 6 -24.33 -25.63 10.80
C ARG A 6 -23.95 -24.18 11.01
N GLN A 7 -22.70 -23.95 11.40
CA GLN A 7 -22.08 -22.65 11.32
C GLN A 7 -22.04 -22.21 9.84
N GLN A 8 -22.83 -21.19 9.52
CA GLN A 8 -22.75 -20.48 8.25
C GLN A 8 -21.45 -19.68 8.27
N LEU A 9 -20.43 -20.19 7.57
CA LEU A 9 -19.24 -19.44 7.22
C LEU A 9 -19.66 -18.34 6.23
N GLY A 10 -19.70 -17.09 6.73
CA GLY A 10 -20.05 -15.91 5.95
C GLY A 10 -19.18 -15.76 4.71
N GLN A 11 -19.79 -15.39 3.61
CA GLN A 11 -19.13 -15.11 2.34
C GLN A 11 -18.20 -13.89 2.51
N PRO A 12 -16.90 -13.98 2.25
CA PRO A 12 -15.95 -12.89 2.50
C PRO A 12 -15.80 -11.88 1.36
N TYR A 13 -16.56 -11.98 0.27
CA TYR A 13 -16.36 -11.15 -0.92
C TYR A 13 -17.61 -10.37 -1.29
N PRO A 14 -17.53 -9.05 -1.55
CA PRO A 14 -18.67 -8.25 -1.99
C PRO A 14 -19.13 -8.68 -3.39
N GLU A 15 -20.44 -8.93 -3.51
CA GLU A 15 -21.10 -9.09 -4.81
C GLU A 15 -21.11 -7.74 -5.53
N GLY A 16 -20.46 -7.64 -6.68
CA GLY A 16 -20.72 -6.50 -7.55
C GLY A 16 -19.62 -5.90 -8.40
N LEU A 17 -18.61 -6.66 -8.86
CA LEU A 17 -17.74 -6.17 -9.93
C LEU A 17 -17.63 -7.23 -11.03
N ARG A 18 -18.49 -7.08 -12.04
CA ARG A 18 -18.31 -7.78 -13.32
C ARG A 18 -17.15 -7.12 -14.07
N VAL A 19 -16.08 -7.87 -14.29
CA VAL A 19 -15.11 -7.56 -15.33
C VAL A 19 -15.53 -8.36 -16.56
N GLU A 20 -16.01 -7.66 -17.58
CA GLU A 20 -16.28 -8.25 -18.90
C GLU A 20 -14.95 -8.64 -19.52
N SER A 21 -14.84 -9.92 -19.87
CA SER A 21 -13.72 -10.47 -20.62
C SER A 21 -13.96 -10.24 -22.11
N ASP A 22 -13.33 -9.23 -22.66
CA ASP A 22 -13.12 -9.11 -24.11
C ASP A 22 -11.69 -8.63 -24.36
N ALA A 23 -10.88 -9.50 -24.92
CA ALA A 23 -10.06 -9.29 -26.12
C ALA A 23 -8.91 -10.29 -26.21
N ALA A 24 -9.06 -11.18 -27.16
CA ALA A 24 -7.95 -11.94 -27.73
C ALA A 24 -6.97 -10.97 -28.39
N LEU A 25 -5.71 -10.94 -27.95
CA LEU A 25 -4.61 -10.33 -28.70
C LEU A 25 -3.46 -11.32 -28.83
N GLY A 26 -3.08 -11.48 -30.08
CA GLY A 26 -2.19 -12.47 -30.64
C GLY A 26 -0.78 -12.51 -30.05
N VAL A 27 -0.31 -13.75 -29.96
CA VAL A 27 1.06 -14.12 -29.62
C VAL A 27 1.98 -13.79 -30.80
N GLY A 28 2.83 -12.77 -30.60
CA GLY A 28 3.96 -12.51 -31.52
C GLY A 28 5.24 -13.05 -30.90
N ASN A 29 5.75 -14.17 -31.44
CA ASN A 29 7.09 -14.67 -31.12
C ASN A 29 8.16 -13.74 -31.70
N ASN A 30 9.05 -13.22 -30.86
CA ASN A 30 10.32 -12.66 -31.29
C ASN A 30 11.45 -13.21 -30.42
N PRO A 31 12.54 -13.75 -31.00
CA PRO A 31 13.65 -14.31 -30.23
C PRO A 31 14.56 -13.20 -29.72
N ILE A 32 14.84 -13.20 -28.42
CA ILE A 32 15.74 -12.26 -27.77
C ILE A 32 17.17 -12.74 -27.94
N SER A 33 17.95 -11.96 -28.68
CA SER A 33 19.40 -12.09 -28.76
C SER A 33 20.08 -11.58 -27.49
N HIS A 34 20.93 -12.43 -26.89
CA HIS A 34 21.79 -12.06 -25.78
C HIS A 34 22.83 -11.04 -26.20
N SER A 35 22.83 -9.86 -25.59
CA SER A 35 23.99 -8.96 -25.54
C SER A 35 24.20 -8.47 -24.12
N SER A 36 25.41 -8.73 -23.64
CA SER A 36 25.96 -8.41 -22.33
C SER A 36 25.94 -6.90 -22.03
N HIS A 37 25.23 -6.52 -20.94
CA HIS A 37 25.37 -5.20 -20.35
C HIS A 37 25.52 -5.30 -18.82
N HIS A 38 26.69 -4.97 -18.31
CA HIS A 38 27.08 -4.94 -16.89
C HIS A 38 26.44 -3.79 -16.08
N GLY A 39 25.48 -3.05 -16.62
CA GLY A 39 24.79 -1.95 -15.95
C GLY A 39 23.34 -2.27 -15.48
N SER A 40 22.78 -3.40 -15.92
CA SER A 40 21.36 -3.75 -15.65
C SER A 40 21.14 -4.40 -14.28
N ASP A 41 22.14 -5.09 -13.72
CA ASP A 41 21.97 -5.83 -12.47
C ASP A 41 21.74 -4.93 -11.25
N SER A 42 22.38 -3.77 -11.17
CA SER A 42 22.23 -2.86 -10.03
C SER A 42 20.87 -2.13 -10.02
N LEU A 43 20.31 -1.80 -11.18
CA LEU A 43 18.99 -1.19 -11.29
C LEU A 43 17.89 -2.20 -10.96
N ALA A 44 17.99 -3.43 -11.47
CA ALA A 44 17.04 -4.50 -11.15
C ALA A 44 17.01 -4.82 -9.64
N VAL A 45 18.16 -4.85 -8.97
CA VAL A 45 18.23 -5.04 -7.51
C VAL A 45 17.59 -3.87 -6.76
N ILE A 46 17.77 -2.63 -7.20
CA ILE A 46 17.14 -1.46 -6.58
C ILE A 46 15.62 -1.50 -6.76
N GLU A 47 15.14 -1.83 -7.96
CA GLU A 47 13.71 -1.99 -8.24
C GLU A 47 13.10 -3.07 -7.35
N GLU A 48 13.74 -4.22 -7.22
CA GLU A 48 13.29 -5.31 -6.34
C GLU A 48 13.20 -4.88 -4.88
N VAL A 49 14.20 -4.16 -4.38
CA VAL A 49 14.22 -3.62 -3.00
C VAL A 49 13.06 -2.63 -2.77
N ILE A 50 12.80 -1.75 -3.74
CA ILE A 50 11.73 -0.75 -3.65
C ILE A 50 10.35 -1.45 -3.69
N HIS A 51 10.14 -2.40 -4.61
CA HIS A 51 8.91 -3.19 -4.68
C HIS A 51 8.65 -3.95 -3.38
N ARG A 52 9.68 -4.60 -2.82
CA ARG A 52 9.60 -5.32 -1.55
C ARG A 52 9.24 -4.38 -0.38
N ALA A 53 9.87 -3.21 -0.30
CA ALA A 53 9.57 -2.21 0.73
C ALA A 53 8.13 -1.69 0.63
N TYR A 54 7.65 -1.44 -0.58
CA TYR A 54 6.26 -1.04 -0.84
C TYR A 54 5.27 -2.13 -0.43
N LEU A 55 5.51 -3.37 -0.85
CA LEU A 55 4.69 -4.53 -0.47
C LEU A 55 4.66 -4.73 1.04
N ASN A 56 5.80 -4.67 1.70
CA ASN A 56 5.86 -4.79 3.16
C ASN A 56 5.04 -3.71 3.87
N LYS A 57 5.09 -2.47 3.37
CA LYS A 57 4.24 -1.38 3.88
C LYS A 57 2.75 -1.63 3.65
N LEU A 58 2.38 -2.25 2.52
CA LEU A 58 1.00 -2.49 2.13
C LEU A 58 0.37 -3.65 2.89
N VAL A 59 1.04 -4.81 2.90
CA VAL A 59 0.47 -6.08 3.40
C VAL A 59 1.10 -6.56 4.72
N GLY A 60 2.16 -5.90 5.20
CA GLY A 60 2.92 -6.30 6.38
C GLY A 60 3.84 -7.49 6.12
N GLU A 61 4.58 -7.88 7.15
CA GLU A 61 5.63 -8.91 7.04
C GLU A 61 5.08 -10.32 6.71
N GLU A 62 3.94 -10.69 7.32
CA GLU A 62 3.26 -11.96 6.98
C GLU A 62 2.71 -11.93 5.55
N GLY A 63 2.12 -10.78 5.13
CA GLY A 63 1.61 -10.59 3.78
C GLY A 63 2.73 -10.64 2.74
N LEU A 64 3.90 -10.10 3.04
CA LEU A 64 5.06 -10.18 2.15
C LEU A 64 5.50 -11.63 1.91
N ARG A 65 5.55 -12.46 2.96
CA ARG A 65 5.83 -13.89 2.82
C ARG A 65 4.81 -14.62 1.95
N ILE A 66 3.54 -14.21 2.04
CA ILE A 66 2.49 -14.75 1.18
C ILE A 66 2.77 -14.37 -0.28
N VAL A 67 3.05 -13.10 -0.57
CA VAL A 67 3.34 -12.61 -1.93
C VAL A 67 4.53 -13.34 -2.55
N GLU A 68 5.60 -13.54 -1.80
CA GLU A 68 6.81 -14.27 -2.24
C GLU A 68 6.56 -15.74 -2.58
N CYS A 69 5.47 -16.31 -2.05
CA CYS A 69 5.07 -17.70 -2.33
C CYS A 69 4.02 -17.82 -3.46
N ILE A 70 3.51 -16.72 -4.00
CA ILE A 70 2.56 -16.78 -5.13
C ILE A 70 3.34 -17.11 -6.39
N PRO A 71 3.02 -18.23 -7.08
CA PRO A 71 3.66 -18.59 -8.34
C PRO A 71 3.21 -17.66 -9.49
N GLU A 72 3.89 -17.73 -10.62
CA GLU A 72 3.47 -17.04 -11.85
C GLU A 72 2.12 -17.57 -12.37
N GLU A 73 1.81 -18.82 -12.06
CA GLU A 73 0.55 -19.47 -12.42
C GLU A 73 -0.55 -19.15 -11.40
N GLU A 74 -1.79 -19.41 -11.79
CA GLU A 74 -2.95 -19.23 -10.90
C GLU A 74 -2.89 -20.18 -9.69
N ILE A 75 -3.19 -19.67 -8.51
CA ILE A 75 -3.20 -20.41 -7.26
C ILE A 75 -4.48 -20.14 -6.46
N THR A 76 -4.94 -21.12 -5.69
CA THR A 76 -6.06 -20.93 -4.74
C THR A 76 -5.57 -20.38 -3.40
N ASP A 77 -6.46 -19.68 -2.69
CA ASP A 77 -6.17 -19.18 -1.35
C ASP A 77 -5.90 -20.31 -0.35
N GLU A 78 -6.61 -21.46 -0.46
CA GLU A 78 -6.35 -22.64 0.37
C GLU A 78 -4.95 -23.19 0.12
N ARG A 79 -4.56 -23.34 -1.16
CA ARG A 79 -3.24 -23.88 -1.50
C ARG A 79 -2.13 -22.96 -1.04
N LEU A 80 -2.35 -21.65 -1.12
CA LEU A 80 -1.39 -20.66 -0.64
C LEU A 80 -1.26 -20.67 0.89
N ALA A 81 -2.36 -20.90 1.61
CA ALA A 81 -2.34 -21.07 3.05
C ALA A 81 -1.55 -22.35 3.47
N GLU A 82 -1.72 -23.45 2.74
CA GLU A 82 -0.93 -24.67 2.95
C GLU A 82 0.57 -24.46 2.72
N LEU A 83 0.94 -23.77 1.62
CA LEU A 83 2.34 -23.53 1.26
C LEU A 83 3.05 -22.61 2.25
N THR A 84 2.37 -21.59 2.75
CA THR A 84 2.95 -20.58 3.64
C THR A 84 2.86 -20.96 5.11
N GLY A 85 1.95 -21.88 5.47
CA GLY A 85 1.62 -22.18 6.87
C GLY A 85 0.88 -21.04 7.58
N ILE A 86 0.41 -20.03 6.83
CA ILE A 86 -0.29 -18.86 7.35
C ILE A 86 -1.80 -19.13 7.30
N SER A 87 -2.53 -18.54 8.26
CA SER A 87 -3.99 -18.76 8.35
C SER A 87 -4.70 -18.32 7.06
N LEU A 88 -5.71 -19.08 6.64
CA LEU A 88 -6.50 -18.80 5.44
C LEU A 88 -7.11 -17.38 5.47
N ASN A 89 -7.52 -16.90 6.65
CA ASN A 89 -8.05 -15.56 6.81
C ASN A 89 -7.01 -14.47 6.52
N THR A 90 -5.76 -14.66 6.97
CA THR A 90 -4.65 -13.74 6.67
C THR A 90 -4.33 -13.76 5.17
N VAL A 91 -4.29 -14.95 4.57
CA VAL A 91 -4.06 -15.11 3.12
C VAL A 91 -5.13 -14.36 2.34
N ARG A 92 -6.41 -14.59 2.63
CA ARG A 92 -7.54 -13.89 1.97
C ARG A 92 -7.45 -12.39 2.13
N ARG A 93 -7.16 -11.89 3.32
CA ARG A 93 -6.99 -10.46 3.58
C ARG A 93 -5.85 -9.88 2.74
N THR A 94 -4.72 -10.56 2.67
CA THR A 94 -3.56 -10.14 1.85
C THR A 94 -3.91 -10.10 0.37
N LEU A 95 -4.50 -11.16 -0.17
CA LEU A 95 -4.93 -11.24 -1.57
C LEU A 95 -5.94 -10.15 -1.92
N TYR A 96 -6.88 -9.86 -1.00
CA TYR A 96 -7.85 -8.78 -1.20
C TYR A 96 -7.18 -7.39 -1.24
N LEU A 97 -6.22 -7.13 -0.35
CA LEU A 97 -5.44 -5.88 -0.38
C LEU A 97 -4.65 -5.73 -1.70
N LEU A 98 -4.03 -6.81 -2.17
CA LEU A 98 -3.35 -6.79 -3.47
C LEU A 98 -4.32 -6.50 -4.62
N TYR A 99 -5.51 -7.08 -4.59
CA TYR A 99 -6.55 -6.85 -5.58
C TYR A 99 -7.04 -5.39 -5.57
N GLU A 100 -7.31 -4.79 -4.40
CA GLU A 100 -7.71 -3.39 -4.27
C GLU A 100 -6.66 -2.44 -4.86
N HIS A 101 -5.38 -2.80 -4.73
CA HIS A 101 -4.26 -2.06 -5.30
C HIS A 101 -3.91 -2.47 -6.74
N ARG A 102 -4.72 -3.34 -7.36
CA ARG A 102 -4.50 -3.85 -8.73
C ARG A 102 -3.19 -4.62 -8.92
N LEU A 103 -2.62 -5.12 -7.85
CA LEU A 103 -1.39 -5.93 -7.86
C LEU A 103 -1.67 -7.43 -8.02
N ALA A 104 -2.93 -7.83 -7.86
CA ALA A 104 -3.42 -9.17 -8.13
C ALA A 104 -4.79 -9.13 -8.80
N ILE A 105 -5.08 -10.16 -9.54
CA ILE A 105 -6.40 -10.43 -10.12
C ILE A 105 -6.88 -11.80 -9.66
N TYR A 106 -8.16 -12.06 -9.79
CA TYR A 106 -8.70 -13.39 -9.58
C TYR A 106 -9.74 -13.75 -10.64
N ARG A 107 -9.86 -15.05 -10.86
CA ARG A 107 -10.90 -15.64 -11.69
C ARG A 107 -11.68 -16.65 -10.84
N ARG A 108 -12.97 -16.74 -11.06
CA ARG A 108 -13.86 -17.72 -10.40
C ARG A 108 -14.00 -18.96 -11.27
N LYS A 109 -13.76 -20.13 -10.70
CA LYS A 109 -14.02 -21.43 -11.30
C LYS A 109 -15.12 -22.13 -10.51
N ARG A 110 -16.21 -22.50 -11.20
CA ARG A 110 -17.29 -23.30 -10.60
C ARG A 110 -17.03 -24.77 -10.83
N ASP A 111 -17.05 -25.54 -9.76
CA ASP A 111 -17.01 -26.99 -9.85
C ASP A 111 -18.35 -27.49 -10.44
N PRO A 112 -18.32 -28.31 -11.51
CA PRO A 112 -19.52 -28.75 -12.21
C PRO A 112 -20.38 -29.72 -11.39
N ASP A 113 -19.78 -30.48 -10.48
CA ASP A 113 -20.46 -31.54 -9.72
C ASP A 113 -21.03 -31.02 -8.40
N SER A 114 -20.22 -30.25 -7.67
CA SER A 114 -20.60 -29.71 -6.34
C SER A 114 -21.21 -28.31 -6.41
N GLY A 115 -21.00 -27.59 -7.51
CA GLY A 115 -21.43 -26.21 -7.68
C GLY A 115 -20.61 -25.18 -6.88
N TRP A 116 -19.57 -25.62 -6.16
CA TRP A 116 -18.70 -24.75 -5.35
C TRP A 116 -17.90 -23.79 -6.23
N LEU A 117 -17.68 -22.56 -5.71
CA LEU A 117 -16.87 -21.54 -6.37
C LEU A 117 -15.47 -21.53 -5.75
N THR A 118 -14.47 -21.74 -6.59
CA THR A 118 -13.06 -21.62 -6.24
C THR A 118 -12.51 -20.34 -6.85
N TYR A 119 -11.74 -19.57 -6.07
CA TYR A 119 -11.05 -18.37 -6.52
C TYR A 119 -9.61 -18.73 -6.89
N LEU A 120 -9.23 -18.42 -8.12
CA LEU A 120 -7.89 -18.62 -8.64
C LEU A 120 -7.23 -17.24 -8.77
N TRP A 121 -6.15 -17.06 -8.05
CA TRP A 121 -5.44 -15.78 -7.91
C TRP A 121 -4.16 -15.76 -8.74
N GLN A 122 -3.83 -14.60 -9.28
CA GLN A 122 -2.59 -14.35 -10.02
C GLN A 122 -2.09 -12.94 -9.71
N LEU A 123 -0.76 -12.77 -9.57
CA LEU A 123 -0.14 -11.46 -9.47
C LEU A 123 -0.10 -10.76 -10.83
N CYS A 124 -0.07 -9.42 -10.79
CA CYS A 124 0.10 -8.53 -11.94
C CYS A 124 1.40 -7.73 -11.78
N PRO A 125 2.58 -8.31 -12.05
CA PRO A 125 3.86 -7.63 -11.84
C PRO A 125 3.97 -6.31 -12.61
N GLU A 126 3.37 -6.22 -13.78
CA GLU A 126 3.34 -5.03 -14.64
C GLU A 126 2.64 -3.82 -14.03
N ASN A 127 1.90 -4.01 -12.95
CA ASN A 127 1.21 -2.94 -12.25
C ASN A 127 1.98 -2.37 -11.06
N PHE A 128 3.10 -3.00 -10.65
CA PHE A 128 3.88 -2.56 -9.48
C PHE A 128 4.43 -1.15 -9.66
N ASP A 129 5.02 -0.83 -10.80
CA ASP A 129 5.57 0.50 -11.08
C ASP A 129 4.48 1.56 -11.08
N LYS A 130 3.31 1.27 -11.67
CA LYS A 130 2.16 2.18 -11.66
C LYS A 130 1.64 2.43 -10.24
N ALA A 131 1.62 1.40 -9.40
CA ALA A 131 1.22 1.52 -8.01
C ALA A 131 2.21 2.38 -7.21
N LEU A 132 3.52 2.16 -7.39
CA LEU A 132 4.58 2.98 -6.80
C LEU A 132 4.48 4.44 -7.22
N GLN A 133 4.33 4.72 -8.52
CA GLN A 133 4.16 6.08 -9.02
C GLN A 133 2.91 6.76 -8.44
N SER A 134 1.80 6.02 -8.31
CA SER A 134 0.57 6.53 -7.70
C SER A 134 0.78 6.89 -6.22
N GLU A 135 1.47 6.04 -5.47
CA GLU A 135 1.79 6.30 -4.06
C GLU A 135 2.76 7.48 -3.91
N ALA A 136 3.78 7.58 -4.76
CA ALA A 136 4.70 8.70 -4.77
C ALA A 136 3.99 10.03 -5.06
N LYS A 137 3.07 10.06 -6.03
CA LYS A 137 2.24 11.26 -6.31
C LYS A 137 1.33 11.62 -5.12
N ARG A 138 0.78 10.62 -4.44
CA ARG A 138 -0.03 10.83 -3.23
C ARG A 138 0.78 11.42 -2.10
N LEU A 139 1.99 10.91 -1.89
CA LEU A 139 2.91 11.40 -0.87
C LEU A 139 3.35 12.83 -1.19
N LEU A 140 3.72 13.11 -2.45
CA LEU A 140 4.11 14.43 -2.91
C LEU A 140 3.02 15.47 -2.61
N ARG A 141 1.77 15.19 -2.95
CA ARG A 141 0.64 16.09 -2.64
C ARG A 141 0.53 16.37 -1.13
N LYS A 142 0.64 15.33 -0.29
CA LYS A 142 0.59 15.50 1.18
C LYS A 142 1.74 16.35 1.72
N LEU A 143 2.94 16.20 1.15
CA LEU A 143 4.08 17.03 1.52
C LEU A 143 3.90 18.49 1.07
N GLU A 144 3.35 18.72 -0.12
CA GLU A 144 3.05 20.06 -0.61
C GLU A 144 1.96 20.76 0.21
N GLU A 145 0.88 20.04 0.58
CA GLU A 145 -0.15 20.53 1.52
C GLU A 145 0.45 20.88 2.89
N ARG A 146 1.35 20.01 3.39
CA ARG A 146 2.03 20.26 4.66
C ARG A 146 2.97 21.45 4.58
N LEU A 147 3.71 21.59 3.49
CA LEU A 147 4.59 22.73 3.25
C LEU A 147 3.84 24.05 3.23
N ALA A 148 2.70 24.08 2.52
CA ALA A 148 1.83 25.25 2.49
C ALA A 148 1.37 25.63 3.91
N TYR A 149 0.89 24.65 4.68
CA TYR A 149 0.47 24.85 6.06
C TYR A 149 1.61 25.40 6.96
N GLU A 150 2.84 24.88 6.81
CA GLU A 150 3.98 25.40 7.59
C GLU A 150 4.37 26.82 7.20
N LYS A 151 4.24 27.19 5.92
CA LYS A 151 4.57 28.53 5.42
C LYS A 151 3.51 29.59 5.71
N GLU A 152 2.26 29.20 5.76
CA GLU A 152 1.14 30.12 5.95
C GLU A 152 0.86 30.43 7.42
N ASN A 153 1.38 29.61 8.37
CA ASN A 153 1.07 29.74 9.77
C ASN A 153 2.31 30.10 10.62
N ILE A 154 2.06 30.87 11.67
CA ILE A 154 3.01 31.17 12.74
C ILE A 154 2.70 30.20 13.90
N PHE A 155 3.73 29.56 14.44
CA PHE A 155 3.55 28.54 15.47
C PHE A 155 4.04 28.96 16.83
N TYR A 156 3.31 28.47 17.85
CA TYR A 156 3.67 28.56 19.25
C TYR A 156 3.70 27.16 19.87
N ALA A 157 4.73 26.86 20.62
CA ALA A 157 4.91 25.57 21.28
C ALA A 157 4.83 25.75 22.79
N CYS A 158 4.26 24.73 23.45
CA CYS A 158 4.26 24.67 24.90
C CYS A 158 5.68 24.45 25.44
N THR A 159 6.10 25.22 26.43
CA THR A 159 7.40 25.09 27.12
C THR A 159 7.59 23.71 27.75
N GLU A 160 6.50 23.07 28.20
CA GLU A 160 6.50 21.70 28.73
C GLU A 160 6.37 20.61 27.64
N GLY A 161 6.38 20.99 26.37
CA GLY A 161 6.36 20.04 25.24
C GLY A 161 5.01 19.35 24.96
N CYS A 162 3.90 19.86 25.50
CA CYS A 162 2.59 19.22 25.34
C CYS A 162 2.09 19.20 23.89
N ALA A 163 2.13 20.35 23.19
CA ALA A 163 1.60 20.52 21.85
C ALA A 163 2.12 21.80 21.20
N ARG A 164 1.86 21.92 19.91
CA ARG A 164 2.12 23.08 19.06
C ARG A 164 0.79 23.63 18.53
N PHE A 165 0.62 24.93 18.53
CA PHE A 165 -0.57 25.66 18.14
C PHE A 165 -0.24 26.69 17.06
N ILE A 166 -1.17 27.01 16.19
CA ILE A 166 -1.06 28.17 15.31
C ILE A 166 -1.36 29.45 16.10
N PHE A 167 -0.97 30.60 15.55
CA PHE A 167 -1.12 31.90 16.22
C PHE A 167 -2.54 32.15 16.73
N ASP A 168 -3.56 31.89 15.89
CA ASP A 168 -4.96 32.14 16.24
C ASP A 168 -5.37 31.30 17.47
N GLU A 169 -5.06 29.99 17.46
CA GLU A 169 -5.34 29.09 18.58
C GLU A 169 -4.57 29.51 19.87
N ALA A 170 -3.31 29.92 19.72
CA ALA A 170 -2.50 30.38 20.85
C ALA A 170 -3.05 31.71 21.40
N SER A 171 -3.49 32.63 20.55
CA SER A 171 -4.09 33.91 20.92
C SER A 171 -5.41 33.71 21.65
N ASP A 172 -6.29 32.83 21.17
CA ASP A 172 -7.56 32.48 21.79
C ASP A 172 -7.36 31.88 23.19
N ALA A 173 -6.26 31.13 23.39
CA ALA A 173 -5.84 30.57 24.65
C ALA A 173 -5.02 31.56 25.54
N ASN A 174 -4.92 32.85 25.15
CA ASN A 174 -4.08 33.85 25.82
C ASN A 174 -2.61 33.39 26.01
N PHE A 175 -2.06 32.62 25.05
CA PHE A 175 -0.72 32.04 25.10
C PHE A 175 -0.47 31.13 26.32
N VAL A 176 -1.51 30.49 26.84
CA VAL A 176 -1.45 29.49 27.91
C VAL A 176 -1.83 28.12 27.36
N CYS A 177 -0.99 27.10 27.60
CA CYS A 177 -1.26 25.75 27.15
C CYS A 177 -2.52 25.17 27.81
N PRO A 178 -3.53 24.72 27.03
CA PRO A 178 -4.76 24.17 27.59
C PRO A 178 -4.57 22.82 28.31
N PHE A 179 -3.43 22.14 28.10
CA PHE A 179 -3.16 20.85 28.71
C PHE A 179 -2.44 20.94 30.06
N CYS A 180 -1.44 21.82 30.19
CA CYS A 180 -0.60 21.89 31.40
C CYS A 180 -0.59 23.26 32.07
N GLN A 181 -1.25 24.27 31.49
CA GLN A 181 -1.27 25.66 31.96
C GLN A 181 0.11 26.36 31.86
N GLY A 182 1.10 25.75 31.19
CA GLY A 182 2.39 26.36 30.89
C GLY A 182 2.28 27.42 29.79
N SER A 183 3.33 28.25 29.60
CA SER A 183 3.34 29.25 28.52
C SER A 183 3.49 28.64 27.15
N LEU A 184 2.88 29.31 26.17
CA LEU A 184 3.12 29.03 24.73
C LEU A 184 4.12 30.08 24.23
N GLU A 185 5.26 29.61 23.72
CA GLU A 185 6.30 30.45 23.17
C GLU A 185 6.40 30.31 21.64
N TYR A 186 6.80 31.37 20.96
CA TYR A 186 7.02 31.36 19.52
C TYR A 186 8.00 30.25 19.13
N MET A 187 7.61 29.46 18.14
CA MET A 187 8.43 28.40 17.60
C MET A 187 8.81 28.67 16.14
N GLU A 188 10.10 28.86 15.92
CA GLU A 188 10.62 28.96 14.55
C GLU A 188 10.54 27.59 13.85
N ASN A 189 9.90 27.55 12.68
CA ASN A 189 9.72 26.32 11.90
C ASN A 189 10.57 26.25 10.62
N ALA A 190 11.53 27.17 10.43
CA ALA A 190 12.38 27.22 9.22
C ALA A 190 13.05 25.88 8.90
N LYS A 191 13.55 25.16 9.92
CA LYS A 191 14.16 23.82 9.73
C LYS A 191 13.15 22.77 9.27
N VAL A 192 11.90 22.87 9.71
CA VAL A 192 10.81 21.95 9.28
C VAL A 192 10.48 22.22 7.82
N VAL A 193 10.34 23.49 7.44
CA VAL A 193 10.10 23.92 6.05
C VAL A 193 11.21 23.41 5.14
N GLU A 194 12.48 23.66 5.48
CA GLU A 194 13.63 23.19 4.72
C GLU A 194 13.67 21.66 4.56
N ALA A 195 13.35 20.93 5.63
CA ALA A 195 13.32 19.47 5.59
C ALA A 195 12.21 18.95 4.65
N ILE A 196 11.03 19.56 4.68
CA ILE A 196 9.91 19.19 3.79
C ILE A 196 10.25 19.54 2.33
N GLU A 197 10.83 20.72 2.07
CA GLU A 197 11.26 21.12 0.73
C GLU A 197 12.28 20.15 0.13
N ARG A 198 13.23 19.70 0.94
CA ARG A 198 14.21 18.69 0.53
C ARG A 198 13.55 17.36 0.17
N GLN A 199 12.63 16.88 1.01
CA GLN A 199 11.87 15.65 0.73
C GLN A 199 11.05 15.75 -0.56
N ILE A 200 10.44 16.92 -0.82
CA ILE A 200 9.69 17.17 -2.06
C ILE A 200 10.63 17.12 -3.27
N MET A 201 11.82 17.74 -3.17
CA MET A 201 12.80 17.72 -4.26
C MET A 201 13.30 16.30 -4.55
N ASP A 202 13.64 15.54 -3.51
CA ASP A 202 14.10 14.15 -3.64
C ASP A 202 13.03 13.27 -4.27
N LEU A 203 11.77 13.42 -3.83
CA LEU A 203 10.65 12.64 -4.37
C LEU A 203 10.34 13.01 -5.83
N LYS A 204 10.41 14.29 -6.21
CA LYS A 204 10.24 14.74 -7.61
C LYS A 204 11.33 14.22 -8.54
N ALA A 205 12.52 13.98 -8.03
CA ALA A 205 13.61 13.39 -8.82
C ALA A 205 13.40 11.89 -9.10
N CYS A 206 12.54 11.21 -8.32
CA CYS A 206 12.24 9.77 -8.43
C CYS A 206 10.94 9.47 -9.20
N VAL A 207 10.12 10.47 -9.55
CA VAL A 207 8.79 10.32 -10.19
C VAL A 207 8.82 10.83 -11.62
#